data_7df4eb28abf0f453ce6ac696d0bf8480
#
_entry.id   7df4eb28abf0f453ce6ac696d0bf8480
#
_cell.length_a   1.000
_cell.length_b   1.000
_cell.length_c   1.000
_cell.angle_alpha   90.00
_cell.angle_beta   90.00
_cell.angle_gamma   90.00
#
_symmetry.space_group_name_H-M   'P 1'
#
loop_
_entity.id
_entity.type
_entity.pdbx_description
1 polymer ?
#
loop_
_entity_poly.entity_id
_entity_poly.type
_entity_poly.pdbx_seq_one_letter_code
_entity_poly.pdbx_strand_id
1 'polypeptide(L)'
;MSLFEAQVAELRKCLSEPLSPVASLDCGVEGKNLPAPQARAGLILQNESFCELAGPGRASVLSLVYSNETACEGAWRIGEDLQKFKGKTIDFGLVVLLSGKALDAQTFYQFTLRFPRLADHPGWMVKTDKTNVWIRVGGDDPAQALEIAAASLIDRIHKAFEAVETVELYFVLNDKQLIELLKPVADDCQKTLRELKTGVWQERGFDYESCQLAGHCGSCSDKKTCASVRKIQAKVKLVRKEKEKTTCKK
;
A
#
# COMPACT_ATOMS: atom_id res chain seq x y z
N MET A 1 9.61 -5.31 20.39
CA MET A 1 10.37 -4.37 19.55
C MET A 1 9.49 -4.03 18.36
N SER A 2 9.19 -2.76 18.12
CA SER A 2 8.38 -2.35 16.97
C SER A 2 9.14 -2.65 15.67
N LEU A 3 8.45 -3.16 14.65
CA LEU A 3 9.06 -3.52 13.36
C LEU A 3 9.57 -2.30 12.58
N PHE A 4 9.02 -1.11 12.85
CA PHE A 4 9.25 0.12 12.07
C PHE A 4 9.47 1.34 12.97
N GLU A 5 10.07 1.18 14.16
CA GLU A 5 10.20 2.26 15.13
C GLU A 5 10.89 3.52 14.57
N ALA A 6 12.02 3.32 13.88
CA ALA A 6 12.75 4.42 13.25
C ALA A 6 11.95 5.08 12.12
N GLN A 7 11.30 4.28 11.27
CA GLN A 7 10.49 4.76 10.16
C GLN A 7 9.25 5.52 10.65
N VAL A 8 8.60 5.03 11.70
CA VAL A 8 7.44 5.71 12.32
C VAL A 8 7.86 7.07 12.88
N ALA A 9 8.98 7.14 13.61
CA ALA A 9 9.51 8.39 14.15
C ALA A 9 9.79 9.42 13.04
N GLU A 10 10.43 8.98 11.94
CA GLU A 10 10.72 9.87 10.81
C GLU A 10 9.46 10.28 10.05
N LEU A 11 8.49 9.38 9.85
CA LEU A 11 7.18 9.73 9.27
C LEU A 11 6.45 10.77 10.12
N ARG A 12 6.39 10.58 11.44
CA ARG A 12 5.75 11.55 12.34
C ARG A 12 6.43 12.91 12.27
N LYS A 13 7.76 12.95 12.19
CA LYS A 13 8.51 14.19 12.00
C LYS A 13 8.15 14.87 10.67
N CYS A 14 8.11 14.15 9.57
CA CYS A 14 7.70 14.69 8.26
C CYS A 14 6.25 15.22 8.28
N LEU A 15 5.36 14.56 9.03
CA LEU A 15 3.93 14.88 9.08
C LEU A 15 3.55 15.90 10.16
N SER A 16 4.44 16.21 11.12
CA SER A 16 4.14 17.12 12.25
C SER A 16 4.04 18.58 11.83
N GLU A 17 4.82 19.01 10.84
CA GLU A 17 4.90 20.40 10.39
C GLU A 17 4.83 20.51 8.85
N PRO A 18 3.75 20.05 8.22
CA PRO A 18 3.62 20.18 6.78
C PRO A 18 3.42 21.66 6.40
N LEU A 19 4.03 22.07 5.30
CA LEU A 19 3.86 23.44 4.77
C LEU A 19 2.45 23.67 4.19
N SER A 20 1.81 22.60 3.76
CA SER A 20 0.46 22.62 3.21
C SER A 20 -0.61 22.54 4.31
N PRO A 21 -1.82 23.08 4.07
CA PRO A 21 -2.93 22.99 5.00
C PRO A 21 -3.27 21.53 5.39
N VAL A 22 -3.52 21.29 6.66
CA VAL A 22 -3.97 20.00 7.19
C VAL A 22 -5.44 20.08 7.54
N ALA A 23 -6.22 19.10 7.11
CA ALA A 23 -7.62 18.96 7.47
C ALA A 23 -7.88 17.52 7.95
N SER A 24 -8.57 17.38 9.08
CA SER A 24 -9.11 16.09 9.50
C SER A 24 -10.26 15.69 8.57
N LEU A 25 -10.30 14.42 8.21
CA LEU A 25 -11.39 13.83 7.43
C LEU A 25 -12.37 13.17 8.40
N ASP A 26 -13.65 13.31 8.12
CA ASP A 26 -14.66 12.57 8.86
C ASP A 26 -14.60 11.09 8.45
N CYS A 27 -14.13 10.24 9.37
CA CYS A 27 -14.05 8.79 9.20
C CYS A 27 -15.19 8.03 9.90
N GLY A 28 -16.14 8.74 10.49
CA GLY A 28 -17.32 8.12 11.10
C GLY A 28 -18.14 7.35 10.07
N VAL A 29 -18.64 6.17 10.47
CA VAL A 29 -19.43 5.29 9.59
C VAL A 29 -20.89 5.74 9.56
N GLU A 30 -21.33 6.50 10.56
CA GLU A 30 -22.70 6.97 10.70
C GLU A 30 -23.07 7.92 9.55
N GLY A 31 -24.17 7.60 8.88
CA GLY A 31 -24.66 8.41 7.77
C GLY A 31 -23.90 8.27 6.45
N LYS A 32 -22.80 7.52 6.41
CA LYS A 32 -22.06 7.26 5.17
C LYS A 32 -22.51 5.97 4.50
N ASN A 33 -22.77 6.04 3.22
CA ASN A 33 -23.06 4.87 2.39
C ASN A 33 -21.74 4.19 1.99
N LEU A 34 -21.14 3.49 2.95
CA LEU A 34 -19.87 2.80 2.68
C LEU A 34 -20.07 1.64 1.72
N PRO A 35 -19.18 1.45 0.74
CA PRO A 35 -19.20 0.30 -0.16
C PRO A 35 -19.05 -1.01 0.63
N ALA A 36 -19.73 -2.06 0.19
CA ALA A 36 -19.57 -3.39 0.78
C ALA A 36 -18.09 -3.82 0.81
N PRO A 37 -17.65 -4.60 1.82
CA PRO A 37 -16.24 -5.00 1.95
C PRO A 37 -15.65 -5.72 0.73
N GLN A 38 -16.47 -6.45 -0.03
CA GLN A 38 -16.08 -7.13 -1.27
C GLN A 38 -16.26 -6.26 -2.53
N ALA A 39 -16.89 -5.10 -2.40
CA ALA A 39 -17.08 -4.21 -3.54
C ALA A 39 -15.71 -3.74 -4.06
N ARG A 40 -15.58 -3.75 -5.38
CA ARG A 40 -14.36 -3.28 -6.07
C ARG A 40 -14.70 -2.09 -6.94
N ALA A 41 -13.71 -1.25 -7.19
CA ALA A 41 -13.83 -0.28 -8.25
C ALA A 41 -14.14 -1.01 -9.57
N GLY A 42 -15.07 -0.49 -10.32
CA GLY A 42 -15.15 -0.78 -11.74
C GLY A 42 -13.91 -0.25 -12.47
N LEU A 43 -13.80 -0.53 -13.75
CA LEU A 43 -12.81 0.15 -14.59
C LEU A 43 -13.22 1.62 -14.71
N ILE A 44 -12.45 2.51 -14.11
CA ILE A 44 -12.61 3.96 -14.26
C ILE A 44 -11.73 4.39 -15.43
N LEU A 45 -12.33 4.78 -16.54
CA LEU A 45 -11.59 5.29 -17.69
C LEU A 45 -11.06 6.70 -17.37
N GLN A 46 -9.98 7.10 -18.05
CA GLN A 46 -9.35 8.40 -17.81
C GLN A 46 -10.29 9.59 -18.06
N ASN A 47 -11.11 9.49 -19.11
CA ASN A 47 -12.10 10.50 -19.45
C ASN A 47 -13.34 10.52 -18.53
N GLU A 48 -13.52 9.49 -17.71
CA GLU A 48 -14.62 9.36 -16.74
C GLU A 48 -14.14 9.69 -15.31
N SER A 49 -12.83 9.81 -15.13
CA SER A 49 -12.25 10.13 -13.82
C SER A 49 -12.49 11.61 -13.48
N PHE A 50 -12.88 11.84 -12.21
CA PHE A 50 -12.92 13.21 -11.68
C PHE A 50 -11.51 13.82 -11.65
N CYS A 51 -10.54 13.06 -11.12
CA CYS A 51 -9.10 13.38 -11.13
C CYS A 51 -8.26 12.11 -11.02
N GLU A 52 -6.97 12.24 -11.30
CA GLU A 52 -5.98 11.20 -11.02
C GLU A 52 -5.02 11.65 -9.93
N LEU A 53 -4.87 10.81 -8.90
CA LEU A 53 -3.90 10.99 -7.82
C LEU A 53 -2.66 10.16 -8.17
N ALA A 54 -1.57 10.84 -8.42
CA ALA A 54 -0.38 10.31 -9.08
C ALA A 54 -0.66 9.83 -10.52
N GLY A 55 0.29 9.20 -11.15
CA GLY A 55 0.21 8.75 -12.53
C GLY A 55 1.50 9.02 -13.28
N PRO A 56 1.55 8.81 -14.58
CA PRO A 56 2.75 9.05 -15.37
C PRO A 56 3.26 10.49 -15.24
N GLY A 57 4.54 10.65 -14.86
CA GLY A 57 5.19 11.96 -14.72
C GLY A 57 4.84 12.75 -13.47
N ARG A 58 4.12 12.16 -12.52
CA ARG A 58 3.80 12.76 -11.23
C ARG A 58 4.55 12.07 -10.08
N ALA A 59 4.86 12.85 -9.04
CA ALA A 59 5.43 12.30 -7.84
C ALA A 59 4.40 11.43 -7.10
N SER A 60 4.86 10.31 -6.57
CA SER A 60 4.02 9.38 -5.82
C SER A 60 4.79 8.76 -4.68
N VAL A 61 4.11 8.52 -3.55
CA VAL A 61 4.65 7.75 -2.43
C VAL A 61 3.56 6.94 -1.74
N LEU A 62 3.88 5.71 -1.38
CA LEU A 62 3.09 4.84 -0.51
C LEU A 62 3.96 4.35 0.63
N SER A 63 3.59 4.69 1.86
CA SER A 63 4.21 4.18 3.07
C SER A 63 3.21 3.34 3.85
N LEU A 64 3.56 2.08 4.10
CA LEU A 64 2.80 1.17 4.95
C LEU A 64 3.68 0.81 6.13
N VAL A 65 3.29 1.20 7.35
CA VAL A 65 4.07 0.99 8.56
C VAL A 65 3.20 0.49 9.70
N TYR A 66 3.85 -0.12 10.68
CA TYR A 66 3.23 -0.57 11.91
C TYR A 66 3.98 -0.04 13.13
N SER A 67 3.25 0.41 14.12
CA SER A 67 3.76 0.89 15.40
C SER A 67 3.15 0.11 16.57
N ASN A 68 3.92 -0.08 17.63
CA ASN A 68 3.38 -0.56 18.92
C ASN A 68 2.89 0.60 19.81
N GLU A 69 3.08 1.83 19.37
CA GLU A 69 2.63 3.01 20.11
C GLU A 69 1.13 3.21 19.91
N THR A 70 0.45 3.56 20.99
CA THR A 70 -0.97 3.93 20.91
C THR A 70 -1.10 5.20 20.08
N ALA A 71 -1.84 5.11 19.00
CA ALA A 71 -2.10 6.21 18.08
C ALA A 71 -3.59 6.60 18.14
N CYS A 72 -3.92 7.79 17.64
CA CYS A 72 -5.32 8.20 17.48
C CYS A 72 -5.82 7.72 16.12
N GLU A 73 -6.87 6.89 16.11
CA GLU A 73 -7.51 6.52 14.86
C GLU A 73 -8.05 7.74 14.12
N GLY A 74 -7.79 7.80 12.81
CA GLY A 74 -8.29 8.89 11.99
C GLY A 74 -7.67 8.97 10.61
N ALA A 75 -8.13 9.95 9.86
CA ALA A 75 -7.55 10.28 8.56
C ALA A 75 -7.40 11.80 8.41
N TRP A 76 -6.35 12.17 7.69
CA TRP A 76 -6.01 13.57 7.45
C TRP A 76 -5.68 13.78 5.98
N ARG A 77 -6.14 14.91 5.47
CA ARG A 77 -5.73 15.47 4.20
C ARG A 77 -4.66 16.52 4.44
N ILE A 78 -3.55 16.41 3.73
CA ILE A 78 -2.50 17.42 3.67
C ILE A 78 -2.51 17.98 2.25
N GLY A 79 -2.75 19.28 2.10
CA GLY A 79 -2.90 19.94 0.82
C GLY A 79 -4.31 20.46 0.57
N GLU A 80 -4.55 20.87 -0.67
CA GLU A 80 -5.81 21.46 -1.07
C GLU A 80 -6.94 20.43 -1.19
N ASP A 81 -8.17 20.93 -1.28
CA ASP A 81 -9.34 20.08 -1.46
C ASP A 81 -9.34 19.39 -2.83
N LEU A 82 -9.84 18.15 -2.86
CA LEU A 82 -9.90 17.33 -4.08
C LEU A 82 -10.70 18.01 -5.20
N GLN A 83 -11.70 18.82 -4.86
CA GLN A 83 -12.53 19.56 -5.83
C GLN A 83 -11.72 20.51 -6.73
N LYS A 84 -10.58 21.03 -6.24
CA LYS A 84 -9.70 21.91 -7.01
C LYS A 84 -8.96 21.21 -8.15
N PHE A 85 -9.00 19.89 -8.16
CA PHE A 85 -8.23 19.06 -9.08
C PHE A 85 -9.06 18.36 -10.16
N LYS A 86 -10.31 18.82 -10.39
CA LYS A 86 -11.17 18.27 -11.45
C LYS A 86 -10.45 18.23 -12.79
N GLY A 87 -10.43 17.07 -13.43
CA GLY A 87 -9.78 16.84 -14.73
C GLY A 87 -8.26 16.92 -14.71
N LYS A 88 -7.63 16.95 -13.52
CA LYS A 88 -6.18 17.06 -13.38
C LYS A 88 -5.56 15.75 -12.89
N THR A 89 -4.28 15.58 -13.22
CA THR A 89 -3.41 14.59 -12.59
C THR A 89 -2.45 15.33 -11.65
N ILE A 90 -2.44 14.96 -10.37
CA ILE A 90 -1.66 15.65 -9.33
C ILE A 90 -0.64 14.72 -8.68
N ASP A 91 0.34 15.29 -7.99
CA ASP A 91 1.25 14.55 -7.14
C ASP A 91 0.48 14.00 -5.91
N PHE A 92 0.80 12.78 -5.47
CA PHE A 92 0.03 12.12 -4.42
C PHE A 92 0.87 11.25 -3.51
N GLY A 93 0.61 11.35 -2.20
CA GLY A 93 1.16 10.48 -1.18
C GLY A 93 0.07 9.83 -0.32
N LEU A 94 0.28 8.57 0.03
CA LEU A 94 -0.55 7.85 0.99
C LEU A 94 0.34 7.23 2.06
N VAL A 95 0.14 7.66 3.30
CA VAL A 95 0.76 7.05 4.47
C VAL A 95 -0.32 6.30 5.25
N VAL A 96 -0.08 5.04 5.52
CA VAL A 96 -0.93 4.16 6.32
C VAL A 96 -0.11 3.69 7.51
N LEU A 97 -0.44 4.17 8.69
CA LEU A 97 0.18 3.80 9.94
C LEU A 97 -0.82 2.96 10.73
N LEU A 98 -0.44 1.73 10.97
CA LEU A 98 -1.20 0.78 11.78
C LEU A 98 -0.60 0.68 13.17
N SER A 99 -1.43 0.47 14.17
CA SER A 99 -0.95 0.08 15.49
C SER A 99 -1.82 -0.98 16.16
N GLY A 100 -1.22 -1.71 17.10
CA GLY A 100 -1.87 -2.77 17.85
C GLY A 100 -0.89 -3.57 18.71
N LYS A 101 -1.40 -4.46 19.56
CA LYS A 101 -0.60 -5.15 20.61
C LYS A 101 0.25 -6.29 20.11
N ALA A 102 -0.09 -6.95 19.04
CA ALA A 102 0.49 -8.24 18.65
C ALA A 102 0.56 -8.46 17.14
N LEU A 103 0.89 -7.40 16.36
CA LEU A 103 1.07 -7.59 14.94
C LEU A 103 2.45 -8.25 14.71
N ASP A 104 2.46 -9.55 14.44
CA ASP A 104 3.68 -10.23 14.04
C ASP A 104 4.08 -9.88 12.60
N ALA A 105 5.32 -10.14 12.27
CA ALA A 105 5.87 -9.85 10.95
C ALA A 105 5.09 -10.51 9.82
N GLN A 106 4.54 -11.71 10.05
CA GLN A 106 3.77 -12.43 9.04
C GLN A 106 2.41 -11.77 8.79
N THR A 107 1.71 -11.39 9.86
CA THR A 107 0.42 -10.70 9.78
C THR A 107 0.57 -9.37 9.05
N PHE A 108 1.61 -8.60 9.39
CA PHE A 108 1.91 -7.35 8.67
C PHE A 108 2.26 -7.59 7.20
N TYR A 109 3.04 -8.62 6.90
CA TYR A 109 3.32 -8.98 5.51
C TYR A 109 2.03 -9.35 4.74
N GLN A 110 1.10 -10.09 5.35
CA GLN A 110 -0.20 -10.39 4.75
C GLN A 110 -1.04 -9.13 4.51
N PHE A 111 -0.98 -8.15 5.43
CA PHE A 111 -1.59 -6.85 5.23
C PHE A 111 -1.08 -6.16 3.96
N THR A 112 0.25 -6.09 3.78
CA THR A 112 0.82 -5.43 2.60
C THR A 112 0.41 -6.07 1.27
N LEU A 113 0.23 -7.39 1.24
CA LEU A 113 -0.26 -8.11 0.06
C LEU A 113 -1.74 -7.84 -0.24
N ARG A 114 -2.54 -7.59 0.78
CA ARG A 114 -3.98 -7.34 0.66
C ARG A 114 -4.32 -5.86 0.49
N PHE A 115 -3.40 -4.98 0.86
CA PHE A 115 -3.63 -3.53 0.87
C PHE A 115 -4.26 -2.99 -0.42
N PRO A 116 -3.80 -3.33 -1.64
CA PRO A 116 -4.42 -2.82 -2.87
C PRO A 116 -5.90 -3.15 -2.99
N ARG A 117 -6.31 -4.33 -2.48
CA ARG A 117 -7.71 -4.76 -2.49
C ARG A 117 -8.54 -4.09 -1.38
N LEU A 118 -7.90 -3.76 -0.25
CA LEU A 118 -8.57 -3.04 0.84
C LEU A 118 -8.84 -1.59 0.44
N ALA A 119 -7.88 -0.98 -0.24
CA ALA A 119 -7.97 0.41 -0.69
C ALA A 119 -8.86 0.60 -1.94
N ASP A 120 -9.11 -0.46 -2.71
CA ASP A 120 -9.89 -0.42 -3.96
C ASP A 120 -11.40 -0.53 -3.66
N HIS A 121 -12.21 0.43 -4.11
CA HIS A 121 -13.67 0.42 -3.92
C HIS A 121 -14.38 1.19 -5.06
N PRO A 122 -15.71 1.08 -5.20
CA PRO A 122 -16.46 1.88 -6.20
C PRO A 122 -16.14 3.37 -6.10
N GLY A 123 -15.80 3.98 -7.22
CA GLY A 123 -15.37 5.38 -7.30
C GLY A 123 -13.90 5.64 -6.93
N TRP A 124 -13.15 4.60 -6.55
CA TRP A 124 -11.75 4.75 -6.12
C TRP A 124 -10.91 3.57 -6.61
N MET A 125 -10.37 3.66 -7.81
CA MET A 125 -9.54 2.60 -8.43
C MET A 125 -8.08 2.79 -8.03
N VAL A 126 -7.52 1.82 -7.28
CA VAL A 126 -6.17 1.90 -6.73
C VAL A 126 -5.23 0.94 -7.46
N LYS A 127 -4.04 1.43 -7.81
CA LYS A 127 -2.91 0.62 -8.25
C LYS A 127 -1.69 0.96 -7.42
N THR A 128 -0.94 -0.04 -7.01
CA THR A 128 0.29 0.12 -6.23
C THR A 128 1.45 -0.62 -6.90
N ASP A 129 2.62 -0.02 -6.83
CA ASP A 129 3.88 -0.67 -7.22
C ASP A 129 4.97 -0.26 -6.22
N LYS A 130 5.38 -1.19 -5.36
CA LYS A 130 6.37 -0.99 -4.29
C LYS A 130 6.00 0.20 -3.39
N THR A 131 6.73 1.32 -3.57
CA THR A 131 6.54 2.58 -2.84
C THR A 131 5.71 3.60 -3.60
N ASN A 132 5.07 3.21 -4.71
CA ASN A 132 4.24 4.09 -5.49
C ASN A 132 2.76 3.69 -5.38
N VAL A 133 1.90 4.68 -5.47
CA VAL A 133 0.45 4.53 -5.53
C VAL A 133 -0.10 5.43 -6.63
N TRP A 134 -1.05 4.91 -7.38
CA TRP A 134 -1.79 5.65 -8.38
C TRP A 134 -3.27 5.35 -8.23
N ILE A 135 -4.08 6.41 -8.18
CA ILE A 135 -5.51 6.29 -7.93
C ILE A 135 -6.27 7.08 -8.98
N ARG A 136 -7.31 6.50 -9.55
CA ARG A 136 -8.34 7.22 -10.27
C ARG A 136 -9.54 7.41 -9.37
N VAL A 137 -9.93 8.66 -9.20
CA VAL A 137 -11.13 9.04 -8.46
C VAL A 137 -12.25 9.24 -9.49
N GLY A 138 -13.33 8.48 -9.34
CA GLY A 138 -14.54 8.63 -10.12
C GLY A 138 -15.68 9.10 -9.23
N GLY A 139 -16.83 9.44 -9.84
CA GLY A 139 -18.04 9.83 -9.14
C GLY A 139 -18.33 11.33 -9.20
N ASP A 140 -19.55 11.68 -8.79
CA ASP A 140 -20.08 13.02 -8.94
C ASP A 140 -19.81 13.94 -7.74
N ASP A 141 -19.45 13.37 -6.58
CA ASP A 141 -19.14 14.11 -5.36
C ASP A 141 -17.72 13.85 -4.84
N PRO A 142 -16.73 14.60 -5.33
CA PRO A 142 -15.35 14.47 -4.92
C PRO A 142 -15.10 14.96 -3.48
N ALA A 143 -15.96 15.81 -2.91
CA ALA A 143 -15.80 16.28 -1.54
C ALA A 143 -15.93 15.12 -0.55
N GLN A 144 -16.88 14.23 -0.79
CA GLN A 144 -17.07 13.03 0.03
C GLN A 144 -16.17 11.87 -0.39
N ALA A 145 -15.64 11.87 -1.61
CA ALA A 145 -14.87 10.74 -2.14
C ALA A 145 -13.68 10.38 -1.25
N LEU A 146 -12.96 11.37 -0.72
CA LEU A 146 -11.82 11.15 0.15
C LEU A 146 -12.22 10.64 1.54
N GLU A 147 -13.31 11.16 2.11
CA GLU A 147 -13.86 10.71 3.40
C GLU A 147 -14.42 9.29 3.32
N ILE A 148 -15.12 8.98 2.24
CA ILE A 148 -15.63 7.61 1.98
C ILE A 148 -14.47 6.64 1.80
N ALA A 149 -13.41 7.05 1.06
CA ALA A 149 -12.22 6.23 0.88
C ALA A 149 -11.53 5.96 2.22
N ALA A 150 -11.35 6.99 3.05
CA ALA A 150 -10.74 6.88 4.37
C ALA A 150 -11.56 5.96 5.30
N ALA A 151 -12.84 6.26 5.47
CA ALA A 151 -13.74 5.47 6.32
C ALA A 151 -13.84 4.01 5.86
N SER A 152 -13.96 3.79 4.54
CA SER A 152 -14.01 2.45 3.96
C SER A 152 -12.71 1.68 4.17
N LEU A 153 -11.56 2.33 4.02
CA LEU A 153 -10.26 1.70 4.21
C LEU A 153 -10.04 1.30 5.68
N ILE A 154 -10.34 2.20 6.62
CA ILE A 154 -10.28 1.93 8.06
C ILE A 154 -11.17 0.73 8.43
N ASP A 155 -12.45 0.77 8.06
CA ASP A 155 -13.42 -0.30 8.32
C ASP A 155 -12.96 -1.65 7.77
N ARG A 156 -12.42 -1.66 6.55
CA ARG A 156 -11.93 -2.89 5.90
C ARG A 156 -10.65 -3.42 6.54
N ILE A 157 -9.75 -2.55 7.01
CA ILE A 157 -8.55 -2.96 7.73
C ILE A 157 -8.94 -3.65 9.02
N HIS A 158 -9.82 -3.06 9.84
CA HIS A 158 -10.29 -3.67 11.09
C HIS A 158 -11.00 -5.01 10.86
N LYS A 159 -11.84 -5.12 9.85
CA LYS A 159 -12.51 -6.38 9.50
C LYS A 159 -11.57 -7.46 8.99
N ALA A 160 -10.47 -7.08 8.36
CA ALA A 160 -9.51 -8.02 7.80
C ALA A 160 -8.41 -8.45 8.78
N PHE A 161 -8.12 -7.63 9.80
CA PHE A 161 -6.98 -7.80 10.69
C PHE A 161 -7.36 -7.41 12.13
N GLU A 162 -7.87 -8.37 12.89
CA GLU A 162 -8.28 -8.19 14.30
C GLU A 162 -7.15 -7.72 15.22
N ALA A 163 -5.88 -7.95 14.84
CA ALA A 163 -4.73 -7.48 15.59
C ALA A 163 -4.45 -5.99 15.46
N VAL A 164 -5.07 -5.30 14.50
CA VAL A 164 -4.95 -3.85 14.31
C VAL A 164 -5.96 -3.15 15.21
N GLU A 165 -5.47 -2.34 16.14
CA GLU A 165 -6.28 -1.58 17.09
C GLU A 165 -6.58 -0.17 16.58
N THR A 166 -5.63 0.46 15.86
CA THR A 166 -5.82 1.80 15.30
C THR A 166 -5.23 1.92 13.91
N VAL A 167 -5.84 2.79 13.11
CA VAL A 167 -5.43 3.11 11.73
C VAL A 167 -5.33 4.61 11.58
N GLU A 168 -4.16 5.12 11.21
CA GLU A 168 -3.96 6.49 10.80
C GLU A 168 -3.70 6.56 9.30
N LEU A 169 -4.44 7.41 8.60
CA LEU A 169 -4.31 7.64 7.17
C LEU A 169 -3.93 9.10 6.89
N TYR A 170 -2.91 9.31 6.07
CA TYR A 170 -2.55 10.64 5.59
C TYR A 170 -2.56 10.66 4.08
N PHE A 171 -3.43 11.49 3.51
CA PHE A 171 -3.57 11.73 2.08
C PHE A 171 -2.87 13.05 1.74
N VAL A 172 -1.71 12.97 1.09
CA VAL A 172 -0.91 14.12 0.68
C VAL A 172 -1.28 14.48 -0.75
N LEU A 173 -1.96 15.61 -0.94
CA LEU A 173 -2.50 16.07 -2.23
C LEU A 173 -1.67 17.23 -2.77
N ASN A 174 -1.03 17.02 -3.90
CA ASN A 174 -0.29 18.02 -4.68
C ASN A 174 0.83 18.75 -3.90
N ASP A 175 1.32 18.17 -2.80
CA ASP A 175 2.48 18.64 -2.06
C ASP A 175 3.72 17.82 -2.47
N LYS A 176 4.34 18.24 -3.56
CA LYS A 176 5.51 17.56 -4.11
C LYS A 176 6.68 17.54 -3.12
N GLN A 177 6.86 18.61 -2.34
CA GLN A 177 7.97 18.72 -1.40
C GLN A 177 7.83 17.68 -0.29
N LEU A 178 6.66 17.57 0.31
CA LEU A 178 6.38 16.58 1.34
C LEU A 178 6.49 15.16 0.77
N ILE A 179 5.96 14.92 -0.44
CA ILE A 179 6.07 13.62 -1.10
C ILE A 179 7.54 13.21 -1.29
N GLU A 180 8.40 14.13 -1.72
CA GLU A 180 9.84 13.84 -1.89
C GLU A 180 10.54 13.56 -0.53
N LEU A 181 10.11 14.21 0.57
CA LEU A 181 10.59 13.91 1.92
C LEU A 181 10.15 12.53 2.42
N LEU A 182 8.95 12.08 2.05
CA LEU A 182 8.41 10.79 2.44
C LEU A 182 9.02 9.61 1.67
N LYS A 183 9.53 9.82 0.45
CA LYS A 183 10.09 8.75 -0.40
C LYS A 183 11.21 7.95 0.26
N PRO A 184 12.26 8.56 0.84
CA PRO A 184 13.33 7.81 1.51
C PRO A 184 12.80 6.92 2.64
N VAL A 185 11.81 7.41 3.39
CA VAL A 185 11.18 6.64 4.48
C VAL A 185 10.39 5.46 3.91
N ALA A 186 9.64 5.67 2.84
CA ALA A 186 8.92 4.61 2.15
C ALA A 186 9.86 3.52 1.58
N ASP A 187 10.99 3.93 1.01
CA ASP A 187 11.99 3.00 0.50
C ASP A 187 12.63 2.17 1.63
N ASP A 188 12.90 2.78 2.78
CA ASP A 188 13.41 2.07 3.96
C ASP A 188 12.35 1.12 4.54
N CYS A 189 11.08 1.52 4.59
CA CYS A 189 9.96 0.62 4.91
C CYS A 189 9.93 -0.59 3.98
N GLN A 190 10.10 -0.40 2.68
CA GLN A 190 10.13 -1.50 1.70
C GLN A 190 11.35 -2.41 1.87
N LYS A 191 12.49 -1.88 2.32
CA LYS A 191 13.66 -2.68 2.66
C LYS A 191 13.36 -3.58 3.85
N THR A 192 12.82 -3.03 4.94
CA THR A 192 12.38 -3.78 6.12
C THR A 192 11.36 -4.86 5.75
N LEU A 193 10.38 -4.54 4.88
CA LEU A 193 9.41 -5.52 4.38
C LEU A 193 10.06 -6.69 3.60
N ARG A 194 11.10 -6.42 2.82
CA ARG A 194 11.84 -7.48 2.12
C ARG A 194 12.57 -8.38 3.09
N GLU A 195 13.17 -7.82 4.14
CA GLU A 195 13.85 -8.56 5.18
C GLU A 195 12.88 -9.44 5.97
N LEU A 196 11.72 -8.88 6.35
CA LEU A 196 10.62 -9.63 6.98
C LEU A 196 10.13 -10.77 6.09
N LYS A 197 9.91 -10.49 4.82
CA LYS A 197 9.53 -11.48 3.82
C LYS A 197 10.54 -12.62 3.79
N THR A 198 11.81 -12.31 3.72
CA THR A 198 12.89 -13.31 3.67
C THR A 198 12.91 -14.14 4.94
N GLY A 199 12.78 -13.54 6.14
CA GLY A 199 12.71 -14.23 7.42
C GLY A 199 11.55 -15.21 7.48
N VAL A 200 10.33 -14.77 7.17
CA VAL A 200 9.12 -15.64 7.15
C VAL A 200 9.28 -16.82 6.20
N TRP A 201 9.96 -16.65 5.06
CA TRP A 201 10.18 -17.74 4.11
C TRP A 201 11.23 -18.73 4.60
N GLN A 202 12.30 -18.26 5.25
CA GLN A 202 13.34 -19.11 5.84
C GLN A 202 12.79 -19.97 6.97
N GLU A 203 12.02 -19.39 7.88
CA GLU A 203 11.37 -20.10 8.99
C GLU A 203 10.45 -21.24 8.53
N ARG A 204 9.83 -21.08 7.36
CA ARG A 204 8.94 -22.09 6.77
C ARG A 204 9.64 -23.11 5.87
N GLY A 205 10.94 -23.01 5.71
CA GLY A 205 11.70 -23.89 4.81
C GLY A 205 11.36 -23.70 3.31
N PHE A 206 10.80 -22.56 2.94
CA PHE A 206 10.51 -22.23 1.55
C PHE A 206 11.61 -21.38 0.92
N ASP A 207 12.02 -21.74 -0.29
CA ASP A 207 12.85 -20.87 -1.10
C ASP A 207 12.02 -19.66 -1.58
N TYR A 208 12.46 -18.45 -1.20
CA TYR A 208 11.86 -17.17 -1.54
C TYR A 208 11.52 -17.01 -3.03
N GLU A 209 12.38 -17.55 -3.91
CA GLU A 209 12.18 -17.46 -5.35
C GLU A 209 11.08 -18.37 -5.88
N SER A 210 10.53 -19.24 -5.06
CA SER A 210 9.66 -20.31 -5.52
C SER A 210 8.16 -20.12 -5.31
N CYS A 211 7.71 -19.19 -4.46
CA CYS A 211 6.27 -18.98 -4.24
C CYS A 211 5.93 -17.56 -3.79
N GLN A 212 5.04 -16.87 -4.49
CA GLN A 212 4.57 -15.52 -4.13
C GLN A 212 3.46 -15.52 -3.06
N LEU A 213 2.89 -16.68 -2.72
CA LEU A 213 1.73 -16.83 -1.83
C LEU A 213 2.07 -17.44 -0.47
N ALA A 214 3.25 -17.09 0.09
CA ALA A 214 3.62 -17.39 1.48
C ALA A 214 3.31 -18.82 1.97
N GLY A 215 3.56 -19.83 1.14
CA GLY A 215 3.63 -21.21 1.62
C GLY A 215 2.32 -21.98 1.84
N HIS A 216 1.16 -21.41 1.55
CA HIS A 216 -0.12 -22.13 1.60
C HIS A 216 -0.32 -23.08 0.40
N CYS A 217 0.73 -23.81 0.00
CA CYS A 217 0.68 -24.72 -1.16
C CYS A 217 -0.29 -25.90 -0.97
N GLY A 218 -0.64 -26.24 0.26
CA GLY A 218 -1.60 -27.31 0.54
C GLY A 218 -3.00 -27.03 0.01
N SER A 219 -3.45 -25.80 0.15
CA SER A 219 -4.79 -25.32 -0.26
C SER A 219 -4.77 -24.41 -1.49
N CYS A 220 -3.61 -24.27 -2.15
CA CYS A 220 -3.47 -23.35 -3.28
C CYS A 220 -4.03 -23.96 -4.57
N SER A 221 -4.99 -23.28 -5.19
CA SER A 221 -5.56 -23.65 -6.51
C SER A 221 -4.51 -23.72 -7.62
N ASP A 222 -3.45 -22.90 -7.49
CA ASP A 222 -2.41 -22.77 -8.52
C ASP A 222 -1.20 -23.69 -8.33
N LYS A 223 -1.28 -24.66 -7.40
CA LYS A 223 -0.20 -25.58 -7.07
C LYS A 223 0.42 -26.25 -8.30
N LYS A 224 -0.43 -26.68 -9.25
CA LYS A 224 0.03 -27.34 -10.49
C LYS A 224 0.77 -26.37 -11.40
N THR A 225 0.24 -25.15 -11.57
CA THR A 225 0.84 -24.09 -12.38
C THR A 225 2.17 -23.64 -11.79
N CYS A 226 2.23 -23.43 -10.47
CA CYS A 226 3.48 -23.14 -9.76
C CYS A 226 4.54 -24.21 -9.95
N ALA A 227 4.18 -25.49 -9.90
CA ALA A 227 5.14 -26.57 -10.12
C ALA A 227 5.73 -26.54 -11.55
N SER A 228 4.92 -26.18 -12.53
CA SER A 228 5.37 -26.02 -13.92
C SER A 228 6.28 -24.80 -14.10
N VAL A 229 5.93 -23.67 -13.50
CA VAL A 229 6.74 -22.43 -13.53
C VAL A 229 8.09 -22.65 -12.86
N ARG A 230 8.15 -23.35 -11.72
CA ARG A 230 9.41 -23.71 -11.05
C ARG A 230 10.35 -24.51 -11.93
N LYS A 231 9.81 -25.49 -12.67
CA LYS A 231 10.61 -26.28 -13.62
C LYS A 231 11.20 -25.40 -14.73
N ILE A 232 10.43 -24.44 -15.23
CA ILE A 232 10.90 -23.49 -16.25
C ILE A 232 11.98 -22.58 -15.69
N GLN A 233 11.78 -21.99 -14.50
CA GLN A 233 12.76 -21.12 -13.85
C GLN A 233 14.08 -21.85 -13.56
N ALA A 234 14.01 -23.10 -13.09
CA ALA A 234 15.21 -23.91 -12.88
C ALA A 234 16.00 -24.12 -14.17
N LYS A 235 15.31 -24.39 -15.30
CA LYS A 235 15.95 -24.49 -16.62
C LYS A 235 16.59 -23.19 -17.06
N VAL A 236 15.92 -22.05 -16.88
CA VAL A 236 16.44 -20.72 -17.24
C VAL A 236 17.70 -20.38 -16.42
N LYS A 237 17.72 -20.70 -15.11
CA LYS A 237 18.92 -20.52 -14.27
C LYS A 237 20.10 -21.36 -14.72
N LEU A 238 19.85 -22.62 -15.11
CA LEU A 238 20.91 -23.48 -15.67
C LEU A 238 21.51 -22.89 -16.95
N VAL A 239 20.67 -22.46 -17.88
CA VAL A 239 21.13 -21.85 -19.15
C VAL A 239 21.92 -20.54 -18.91
N ARG A 240 21.50 -19.72 -17.93
CA ARG A 240 22.25 -18.51 -17.56
C ARG A 240 23.65 -18.83 -17.00
N LYS A 241 23.73 -19.81 -16.07
CA LYS A 241 25.02 -20.25 -15.50
C LYS A 241 25.96 -20.83 -16.57
N GLU A 242 25.43 -21.53 -17.54
CA GLU A 242 26.21 -22.07 -18.66
C GLU A 242 26.73 -20.94 -19.57
N LYS A 243 25.92 -19.93 -19.86
CA LYS A 243 26.35 -18.74 -20.64
C LYS A 243 27.42 -17.94 -19.91
N GLU A 244 27.30 -17.73 -18.61
CA GLU A 244 28.32 -17.04 -17.79
C GLU A 244 29.66 -17.78 -17.79
N LYS A 245 29.62 -19.12 -17.69
CA LYS A 245 30.84 -19.95 -17.78
C LYS A 245 31.54 -19.89 -19.15
N THR A 246 30.76 -19.67 -20.21
CA THR A 246 31.29 -19.58 -21.59
C THR A 246 31.86 -18.21 -21.89
N THR A 247 31.35 -17.16 -21.25
CA THR A 247 31.85 -15.78 -21.43
C THR A 247 33.11 -15.50 -20.63
N CYS A 248 33.35 -16.20 -19.52
CA CYS A 248 34.59 -16.09 -18.74
C CYS A 248 35.81 -16.88 -19.33
N LYS A 249 35.62 -17.61 -20.43
CA LYS A 249 36.66 -18.41 -21.07
C LYS A 249 37.21 -17.77 -22.38
N LYS A 250 36.77 -16.55 -22.67
CA LYS A 250 37.36 -15.72 -23.71
C LYS A 250 38.10 -14.53 -23.08
#